data_d735b887df7c94a51756347611f7e6b6
#
_entry.id   d735b887df7c94a51756347611f7e6b6
#
_cell.length_a   1.000
_cell.length_b   1.000
_cell.length_c   1.000
_cell.angle_alpha   90.00
_cell.angle_beta   90.00
_cell.angle_gamma   90.00
#
_symmetry.space_group_name_H-M   'P 1'
#
loop_
_entity.id
_entity.type
_entity.pdbx_description
1 polymer ?
#
loop_
_entity_poly.entity_id
_entity_poly.type
_entity_poly.pdbx_seq_one_letter_code
_entity_poly.pdbx_strand_id
1 'polypeptide(L)'
;MTWLLAITTMSAFAQQATVTGPDSFLKVNVSVKQGIPVYSVTYKDKTILEDSPLGFIANVGDFSRDMTFTGQKENKIDKTYTQDRIKQSQIHYQANELTCTFTNKEKKNINIIFRVSNNDIAFRYEMPKYGDTGSIVIEKETTGFDFPSFTTTFLCPQSDAMIGWKRTKPSYEEEYKADAPMNVRSQYGHGYTSVSYTHLRAHETSLHLV
;
A
#
# COMPACT_ATOMS: atom_id res chain seq x y z
N MET A 1 2.02 -36.33 -47.79
CA MET A 1 2.20 -34.91 -47.45
C MET A 1 1.64 -34.71 -46.07
N THR A 2 2.49 -34.83 -45.02
CA THR A 2 2.05 -34.76 -43.61
C THR A 2 2.37 -33.38 -43.11
N TRP A 3 1.32 -32.60 -42.77
CA TRP A 3 1.46 -31.28 -42.20
C TRP A 3 1.75 -31.42 -40.69
N LEU A 4 2.92 -31.01 -40.27
CA LEU A 4 3.31 -30.94 -38.87
C LEU A 4 2.77 -29.60 -38.29
N LEU A 5 1.75 -29.70 -37.46
CA LEU A 5 1.19 -28.53 -36.73
C LEU A 5 2.12 -28.20 -35.56
N ALA A 6 2.91 -27.17 -35.69
CA ALA A 6 3.73 -26.67 -34.59
C ALA A 6 2.83 -25.91 -33.60
N ILE A 7 2.52 -26.53 -32.47
CA ILE A 7 1.85 -25.88 -31.36
C ILE A 7 2.92 -25.09 -30.59
N THR A 8 2.99 -23.78 -30.83
CA THR A 8 3.77 -22.86 -30.00
C THR A 8 3.02 -22.64 -28.69
N THR A 9 3.45 -23.32 -27.64
CA THR A 9 3.01 -23.01 -26.27
C THR A 9 3.58 -21.64 -25.89
N MET A 10 2.78 -20.59 -25.96
CA MET A 10 3.09 -19.32 -25.31
C MET A 10 3.05 -19.55 -23.80
N SER A 11 4.21 -19.67 -23.18
CA SER A 11 4.35 -19.58 -21.74
C SER A 11 3.89 -18.18 -21.31
N ALA A 12 2.70 -18.11 -20.75
CA ALA A 12 2.28 -16.90 -20.04
C ALA A 12 3.20 -16.77 -18.81
N PHE A 13 4.28 -16.05 -18.94
CA PHE A 13 5.02 -15.58 -17.78
C PHE A 13 4.05 -14.76 -16.95
N ALA A 14 3.74 -15.22 -15.74
CA ALA A 14 3.05 -14.41 -14.77
C ALA A 14 3.93 -13.16 -14.56
N GLN A 15 3.45 -12.03 -15.06
CA GLN A 15 4.18 -10.77 -14.96
C GLN A 15 4.18 -10.36 -13.50
N GLN A 16 5.32 -10.54 -12.86
CA GLN A 16 5.56 -10.28 -11.46
C GLN A 16 6.83 -9.44 -11.33
N ALA A 17 6.77 -8.46 -10.44
CA ALA A 17 7.91 -7.63 -10.07
C ALA A 17 8.17 -7.73 -8.58
N THR A 18 9.42 -7.59 -8.18
CA THR A 18 9.83 -7.67 -6.77
C THR A 18 10.79 -6.55 -6.47
N VAL A 19 10.62 -5.89 -5.33
CA VAL A 19 11.57 -4.92 -4.78
C VAL A 19 11.86 -5.23 -3.32
N THR A 20 13.11 -5.07 -2.91
CA THR A 20 13.56 -5.30 -1.53
C THR A 20 14.13 -4.03 -0.94
N GLY A 21 14.10 -3.92 0.37
CA GLY A 21 14.90 -2.92 1.08
C GLY A 21 16.41 -3.11 0.83
N PRO A 22 17.25 -2.12 1.13
CA PRO A 22 18.69 -2.22 0.95
C PRO A 22 19.35 -3.40 1.66
N ASP A 23 18.83 -3.81 2.82
CA ASP A 23 19.28 -4.99 3.59
C ASP A 23 18.66 -6.32 3.12
N SER A 24 17.75 -6.28 2.15
CA SER A 24 17.03 -7.42 1.56
C SER A 24 16.07 -8.17 2.51
N PHE A 25 15.82 -7.68 3.72
CA PHE A 25 14.89 -8.34 4.64
C PHE A 25 13.42 -8.01 4.33
N LEU A 26 13.14 -6.75 4.02
CA LEU A 26 11.80 -6.32 3.63
C LEU A 26 11.63 -6.46 2.12
N LYS A 27 10.58 -7.14 1.69
CA LYS A 27 10.33 -7.45 0.28
C LYS A 27 8.88 -7.20 -0.09
N VAL A 28 8.67 -6.55 -1.22
CA VAL A 28 7.36 -6.35 -1.86
C VAL A 28 7.34 -7.12 -3.17
N ASN A 29 6.33 -7.98 -3.33
CA ASN A 29 6.03 -8.63 -4.61
C ASN A 29 4.78 -7.99 -5.19
N VAL A 30 4.81 -7.69 -6.47
CA VAL A 30 3.72 -7.06 -7.22
C VAL A 30 3.35 -7.95 -8.39
N SER A 31 2.08 -8.24 -8.57
CA SER A 31 1.60 -9.11 -9.65
C SER A 31 0.18 -8.73 -10.08
N VAL A 32 -0.33 -9.42 -11.09
CA VAL A 32 -1.75 -9.35 -11.49
C VAL A 32 -2.39 -10.70 -11.26
N LYS A 33 -3.47 -10.74 -10.48
CA LYS A 33 -4.29 -11.92 -10.23
C LYS A 33 -5.69 -11.69 -10.75
N GLN A 34 -6.11 -12.47 -11.74
CA GLN A 34 -7.43 -12.35 -12.38
C GLN A 34 -7.75 -10.90 -12.84
N GLY A 35 -6.76 -10.22 -13.40
CA GLY A 35 -6.90 -8.84 -13.86
C GLY A 35 -6.85 -7.77 -12.76
N ILE A 36 -6.64 -8.14 -11.50
CA ILE A 36 -6.52 -7.21 -10.38
C ILE A 36 -5.04 -7.07 -10.02
N PRO A 37 -4.47 -5.85 -10.03
CA PRO A 37 -3.15 -5.61 -9.48
C PRO A 37 -3.14 -5.93 -7.98
N VAL A 38 -2.19 -6.72 -7.53
CA VAL A 38 -2.02 -7.08 -6.12
C VAL A 38 -0.58 -6.93 -5.70
N TYR A 39 -0.38 -6.70 -4.41
CA TYR A 39 0.95 -6.73 -3.80
C TYR A 39 0.92 -7.56 -2.52
N SER A 40 2.06 -8.13 -2.18
CA SER A 40 2.26 -8.81 -0.91
C SER A 40 3.59 -8.38 -0.30
N VAL A 41 3.69 -8.49 1.02
CA VAL A 41 4.86 -8.06 1.78
C VAL A 41 5.38 -9.20 2.64
N THR A 42 6.69 -9.40 2.59
CA THR A 42 7.40 -10.32 3.48
C THR A 42 8.54 -9.59 4.20
N TYR A 43 8.81 -9.98 5.43
CA TYR A 43 9.96 -9.55 6.20
C TYR A 43 10.68 -10.79 6.76
N LYS A 44 11.95 -10.97 6.40
CA LYS A 44 12.74 -12.17 6.75
C LYS A 44 11.95 -13.45 6.45
N ASP A 45 11.39 -13.51 5.24
CA ASP A 45 10.56 -14.62 4.70
C ASP A 45 9.24 -14.91 5.45
N LYS A 46 8.87 -14.07 6.42
CA LYS A 46 7.55 -14.12 7.06
C LYS A 46 6.59 -13.19 6.32
N THR A 47 5.41 -13.69 6.00
CA THR A 47 4.34 -12.87 5.40
C THR A 47 3.83 -11.86 6.40
N ILE A 48 3.85 -10.57 6.01
CA ILE A 48 3.33 -9.43 6.77
C ILE A 48 2.00 -8.97 6.18
N LEU A 49 1.92 -8.93 4.84
CA LEU A 49 0.68 -8.71 4.09
C LEU A 49 0.53 -9.82 3.07
N GLU A 50 -0.65 -10.38 3.01
CA GLU A 50 -1.07 -11.30 1.96
C GLU A 50 -1.39 -10.51 0.68
N ASP A 51 -1.87 -11.17 -0.36
CA ASP A 51 -2.17 -10.52 -1.64
C ASP A 51 -3.25 -9.45 -1.50
N SER A 52 -2.81 -8.23 -1.37
CA SER A 52 -3.63 -7.05 -1.13
C SER A 52 -3.93 -6.34 -2.45
N PRO A 53 -5.17 -5.99 -2.74
CA PRO A 53 -5.54 -5.35 -4.00
C PRO A 53 -5.02 -3.92 -4.08
N LEU A 54 -4.71 -3.50 -5.30
CA LEU A 54 -4.32 -2.14 -5.65
C LEU A 54 -5.28 -1.61 -6.72
N GLY A 55 -5.47 -0.29 -6.72
CA GLY A 55 -6.21 0.37 -7.78
C GLY A 55 -7.25 1.37 -7.30
N PHE A 56 -7.89 1.99 -8.25
CA PHE A 56 -8.96 2.96 -8.03
C PHE A 56 -9.85 3.09 -9.26
N ILE A 57 -11.02 3.67 -9.09
CA ILE A 57 -11.94 4.07 -10.15
C ILE A 57 -11.93 5.58 -10.24
N ALA A 58 -11.79 6.11 -11.45
CA ALA A 58 -11.76 7.54 -11.72
C ALA A 58 -12.68 7.88 -12.89
N ASN A 59 -12.99 9.16 -13.04
CA ASN A 59 -13.77 9.68 -14.18
C ASN A 59 -13.13 9.39 -15.55
N VAL A 60 -11.85 9.04 -15.57
CA VAL A 60 -11.09 8.70 -16.79
C VAL A 60 -10.98 7.20 -17.04
N GLY A 61 -11.43 6.34 -16.14
CA GLY A 61 -11.42 4.88 -16.32
C GLY A 61 -11.34 4.10 -15.02
N ASP A 62 -11.54 2.78 -15.13
CA ASP A 62 -11.37 1.83 -14.04
C ASP A 62 -9.96 1.25 -14.09
N PHE A 63 -9.22 1.42 -12.98
CA PHE A 63 -7.84 0.93 -12.79
C PHE A 63 -7.76 -0.09 -11.65
N SER A 64 -8.88 -0.70 -11.29
CA SER A 64 -8.96 -1.71 -10.22
C SER A 64 -9.11 -3.13 -10.74
N ARG A 65 -9.46 -3.31 -12.02
CA ARG A 65 -9.72 -4.62 -12.65
C ARG A 65 -9.40 -4.58 -14.13
N ASP A 66 -9.35 -5.76 -14.75
CA ASP A 66 -8.99 -5.93 -16.17
C ASP A 66 -7.65 -5.26 -16.52
N MET A 67 -6.75 -5.27 -15.53
CA MET A 67 -5.43 -4.67 -15.65
C MET A 67 -4.42 -5.67 -16.17
N THR A 68 -3.49 -5.19 -16.96
CA THR A 68 -2.34 -5.95 -17.46
C THR A 68 -1.07 -5.27 -16.99
N PHE A 69 -0.13 -6.03 -16.46
CA PHE A 69 1.22 -5.54 -16.14
C PHE A 69 2.00 -5.36 -17.45
N THR A 70 2.44 -4.16 -17.75
CA THR A 70 3.06 -3.82 -19.04
C THR A 70 4.52 -3.38 -18.96
N GLY A 71 5.02 -3.08 -17.77
CA GLY A 71 6.41 -2.69 -17.62
C GLY A 71 6.83 -2.46 -16.18
N GLN A 72 8.15 -2.46 -15.97
CA GLN A 72 8.75 -2.11 -14.69
C GLN A 72 10.03 -1.30 -14.89
N LYS A 73 10.35 -0.51 -13.89
CA LYS A 73 11.61 0.25 -13.79
C LYS A 73 12.07 0.28 -12.34
N GLU A 74 13.33 0.00 -12.12
CA GLU A 74 13.95 0.07 -10.80
C GLU A 74 14.85 1.31 -10.69
N ASN A 75 14.93 1.83 -9.48
CA ASN A 75 15.80 2.94 -9.12
C ASN A 75 16.30 2.76 -7.68
N LYS A 76 17.43 3.38 -7.35
CA LYS A 76 17.97 3.44 -5.99
C LYS A 76 17.93 4.87 -5.49
N ILE A 77 17.50 5.03 -4.26
CA ILE A 77 17.44 6.32 -3.59
C ILE A 77 18.48 6.29 -2.48
N ASP A 78 19.37 7.28 -2.51
CA ASP A 78 20.36 7.53 -1.48
C ASP A 78 20.46 9.05 -1.32
N LYS A 79 19.90 9.57 -0.22
CA LYS A 79 19.80 11.00 0.00
C LYS A 79 20.07 11.34 1.46
N THR A 80 20.84 12.38 1.68
CA THR A 80 20.99 12.99 3.01
C THR A 80 20.27 14.33 3.04
N TYR A 81 19.45 14.55 4.06
CA TYR A 81 18.73 15.79 4.26
C TYR A 81 18.64 16.15 5.75
N THR A 82 18.35 17.40 6.03
CA THR A 82 18.25 17.92 7.40
C THR A 82 16.81 18.28 7.72
N GLN A 83 16.37 17.95 8.93
CA GLN A 83 15.08 18.35 9.49
C GLN A 83 15.29 18.97 10.87
N ASP A 84 14.75 20.18 11.08
CA ASP A 84 15.06 20.97 12.28
C ASP A 84 14.21 20.62 13.52
N ARG A 85 13.13 19.85 13.38
CA ARG A 85 12.13 19.64 14.45
C ARG A 85 11.87 18.19 14.80
N ILE A 86 12.84 17.31 14.58
CA ILE A 86 12.75 15.89 14.93
C ILE A 86 13.95 15.45 15.77
N LYS A 87 13.86 14.26 16.37
CA LYS A 87 14.92 13.72 17.25
C LYS A 87 16.30 13.61 16.60
N GLN A 88 16.35 13.45 15.29
CA GLN A 88 17.58 13.36 14.52
C GLN A 88 17.56 14.42 13.43
N SER A 89 18.42 15.43 13.55
CA SER A 89 18.45 16.55 12.60
C SER A 89 19.00 16.17 11.23
N GLN A 90 19.89 15.20 11.14
CA GLN A 90 20.46 14.74 9.87
C GLN A 90 19.98 13.32 9.57
N ILE A 91 19.33 13.14 8.43
CA ILE A 91 18.76 11.88 8.00
C ILE A 91 19.45 11.41 6.74
N HIS A 92 20.00 10.20 6.77
CA HIS A 92 20.47 9.47 5.60
C HIS A 92 19.41 8.45 5.21
N TYR A 93 18.68 8.73 4.13
CA TYR A 93 17.59 7.90 3.64
C TYR A 93 18.04 7.06 2.45
N GLN A 94 17.94 5.75 2.61
CA GLN A 94 18.24 4.77 1.57
C GLN A 94 17.02 3.90 1.31
N ALA A 95 16.66 3.73 0.04
CA ALA A 95 15.56 2.88 -0.38
C ALA A 95 15.77 2.39 -1.82
N ASN A 96 15.16 1.26 -2.16
CA ASN A 96 14.98 0.84 -3.53
C ASN A 96 13.57 1.21 -3.99
N GLU A 97 13.47 1.70 -5.21
CA GLU A 97 12.21 2.14 -5.80
C GLU A 97 11.88 1.26 -7.02
N LEU A 98 10.66 0.77 -7.08
CA LEU A 98 10.11 0.00 -8.19
C LEU A 98 8.90 0.72 -8.75
N THR A 99 8.95 1.10 -10.00
CA THR A 99 7.80 1.59 -10.76
C THR A 99 7.21 0.43 -11.56
N CYS A 100 5.96 0.09 -11.29
CA CYS A 100 5.18 -0.89 -12.04
C CYS A 100 4.17 -0.17 -12.91
N THR A 101 4.19 -0.43 -14.21
CA THR A 101 3.22 0.13 -15.17
C THR A 101 2.14 -0.90 -15.46
N PHE A 102 0.90 -0.47 -15.30
CA PHE A 102 -0.29 -1.27 -15.59
C PHE A 102 -1.15 -0.57 -16.64
N THR A 103 -1.77 -1.36 -17.50
CA THR A 103 -2.65 -0.87 -18.56
C THR A 103 -4.02 -1.49 -18.38
N ASN A 104 -5.08 -0.67 -18.40
CA ASN A 104 -6.45 -1.13 -18.34
C ASN A 104 -6.98 -1.58 -19.72
N LYS A 105 -8.20 -2.11 -19.78
CA LYS A 105 -8.84 -2.54 -21.03
C LYS A 105 -9.03 -1.41 -22.05
N GLU A 106 -9.06 -0.15 -21.61
CA GLU A 106 -9.16 1.04 -22.47
C GLU A 106 -7.80 1.53 -22.96
N LYS A 107 -6.72 0.75 -22.70
CA LYS A 107 -5.33 1.08 -23.03
C LYS A 107 -4.81 2.35 -22.35
N LYS A 108 -5.37 2.68 -21.19
CA LYS A 108 -4.88 3.75 -20.34
C LYS A 108 -3.94 3.18 -19.29
N ASN A 109 -2.85 3.88 -19.04
CA ASN A 109 -1.77 3.43 -18.14
C ASN A 109 -1.86 4.11 -16.78
N ILE A 110 -1.47 3.37 -15.75
CA ILE A 110 -1.08 3.94 -14.45
C ILE A 110 0.28 3.39 -14.06
N ASN A 111 1.03 4.16 -13.30
CA ASN A 111 2.20 3.68 -12.59
C ASN A 111 1.87 3.52 -11.12
N ILE A 112 2.30 2.41 -10.55
CA ILE A 112 2.31 2.20 -9.10
C ILE A 112 3.78 2.15 -8.69
N ILE A 113 4.19 3.11 -7.87
CA ILE A 113 5.58 3.30 -7.49
C ILE A 113 5.74 2.88 -6.04
N PHE A 114 6.47 1.80 -5.82
CA PHE A 114 6.84 1.31 -4.50
C PHE A 114 8.22 1.84 -4.13
N ARG A 115 8.37 2.23 -2.89
CA ARG A 115 9.64 2.62 -2.30
C ARG A 115 9.83 1.83 -1.02
N VAL A 116 10.89 1.05 -0.96
CA VAL A 116 11.16 0.12 0.14
C VAL A 116 12.50 0.47 0.77
N SER A 117 12.45 0.91 2.02
CA SER A 117 13.62 1.07 2.88
C SER A 117 13.85 -0.20 3.72
N ASN A 118 14.75 -0.15 4.68
CA ASN A 118 14.95 -1.29 5.60
C ASN A 118 13.80 -1.46 6.60
N ASN A 119 13.04 -0.40 6.88
CA ASN A 119 12.04 -0.36 7.94
C ASN A 119 10.63 0.00 7.47
N ASP A 120 10.48 0.49 6.24
CA ASP A 120 9.21 0.99 5.76
C ASP A 120 8.98 0.71 4.28
N ILE A 121 7.71 0.71 3.90
CA ILE A 121 7.23 0.63 2.53
C ILE A 121 6.27 1.78 2.34
N ALA A 122 6.51 2.56 1.31
CA ALA A 122 5.56 3.54 0.80
C ALA A 122 5.22 3.22 -0.64
N PHE A 123 3.98 3.50 -1.05
CA PHE A 123 3.63 3.46 -2.46
C PHE A 123 2.73 4.63 -2.83
N ARG A 124 2.72 4.94 -4.12
CA ARG A 124 1.83 5.95 -4.70
C ARG A 124 1.38 5.55 -6.08
N TYR A 125 0.23 6.06 -6.46
CA TYR A 125 -0.25 6.03 -7.83
C TYR A 125 0.25 7.27 -8.59
N GLU A 126 0.66 7.07 -9.82
CA GLU A 126 1.05 8.13 -10.73
C GLU A 126 0.33 7.93 -12.06
N MET A 127 -0.40 8.94 -12.48
CA MET A 127 -1.15 8.90 -13.73
C MET A 127 -0.60 9.92 -14.71
N PRO A 128 -0.45 9.56 -15.98
CA PRO A 128 -0.25 10.53 -17.02
C PRO A 128 -1.50 11.42 -17.16
N LYS A 129 -1.33 12.61 -17.72
CA LYS A 129 -2.46 13.48 -18.03
C LYS A 129 -3.37 12.83 -19.08
N TYR A 130 -4.64 12.68 -18.76
CA TYR A 130 -5.67 12.22 -19.67
C TYR A 130 -6.68 13.35 -19.94
N GLY A 131 -6.90 13.65 -21.24
CA GLY A 131 -7.82 14.69 -21.66
C GLY A 131 -7.27 16.12 -21.53
N ASP A 132 -8.15 17.08 -21.72
CA ASP A 132 -7.77 18.51 -21.75
C ASP A 132 -7.79 19.16 -20.35
N THR A 133 -8.46 18.52 -19.39
CA THR A 133 -8.52 19.01 -18.01
C THR A 133 -7.25 18.66 -17.25
N GLY A 134 -6.76 19.57 -16.42
CA GLY A 134 -5.59 19.35 -15.57
C GLY A 134 -5.85 18.49 -14.33
N SER A 135 -7.08 17.99 -14.15
CA SER A 135 -7.50 17.24 -12.95
C SER A 135 -8.18 15.91 -13.29
N ILE A 136 -7.99 14.95 -12.41
CA ILE A 136 -8.66 13.64 -12.43
C ILE A 136 -9.46 13.52 -11.13
N VAL A 137 -10.70 13.08 -11.23
CA VAL A 137 -11.57 12.83 -10.07
C VAL A 137 -11.51 11.35 -9.73
N ILE A 138 -11.02 11.03 -8.54
CA ILE A 138 -11.07 9.66 -8.00
C ILE A 138 -12.44 9.46 -7.38
N GLU A 139 -13.21 8.52 -7.90
CA GLU A 139 -14.55 8.17 -7.43
C GLU A 139 -14.51 7.15 -6.30
N LYS A 140 -13.55 6.21 -6.38
CA LYS A 140 -13.38 5.14 -5.40
C LYS A 140 -11.95 4.63 -5.41
N GLU A 141 -11.34 4.54 -4.25
CA GLU A 141 -10.11 3.79 -4.04
C GLU A 141 -10.43 2.33 -3.67
N THR A 142 -9.70 1.38 -4.27
CA THR A 142 -9.88 -0.07 -4.04
C THR A 142 -8.66 -0.70 -3.39
N THR A 143 -7.69 0.10 -2.99
CA THR A 143 -6.50 -0.34 -2.28
C THR A 143 -6.88 -1.05 -0.98
N GLY A 144 -6.33 -2.22 -0.77
CA GLY A 144 -6.55 -3.01 0.44
C GLY A 144 -5.25 -3.38 1.14
N PHE A 145 -5.39 -3.83 2.39
CA PHE A 145 -4.32 -4.35 3.23
C PHE A 145 -4.82 -5.64 3.84
N ASP A 146 -4.41 -6.77 3.27
CA ASP A 146 -4.83 -8.09 3.72
C ASP A 146 -3.80 -8.67 4.68
N PHE A 147 -4.11 -8.63 5.96
CA PHE A 147 -3.23 -9.13 7.01
C PHE A 147 -3.49 -10.61 7.23
N PRO A 148 -2.44 -11.41 7.54
CA PRO A 148 -2.61 -12.80 7.94
C PRO A 148 -3.61 -12.94 9.09
N SER A 149 -4.40 -14.00 9.08
CA SER A 149 -5.50 -14.22 10.04
C SER A 149 -5.07 -14.27 11.51
N PHE A 150 -3.80 -14.56 11.77
CA PHE A 150 -3.22 -14.57 13.12
C PHE A 150 -2.71 -13.19 13.58
N THR A 151 -2.85 -12.16 12.75
CA THR A 151 -2.41 -10.80 13.11
C THR A 151 -3.26 -10.25 14.24
N THR A 152 -2.59 -9.71 15.24
CA THR A 152 -3.23 -9.01 16.36
C THR A 152 -2.93 -7.52 16.28
N THR A 153 -3.75 -6.73 16.98
CA THR A 153 -3.69 -5.29 16.97
C THR A 153 -3.63 -4.74 18.39
N PHE A 154 -3.13 -3.53 18.51
CA PHE A 154 -3.17 -2.75 19.74
C PHE A 154 -4.06 -1.54 19.49
N LEU A 155 -5.32 -1.61 19.91
CA LEU A 155 -6.36 -0.67 19.52
C LEU A 155 -6.96 0.03 20.74
N CYS A 156 -7.26 1.33 20.58
CA CYS A 156 -8.09 2.09 21.49
C CYS A 156 -9.49 2.25 20.88
N PRO A 157 -10.59 1.82 21.55
CA PRO A 157 -11.93 2.06 21.07
C PRO A 157 -12.19 3.55 20.90
N GLN A 158 -12.74 3.95 19.76
CA GLN A 158 -13.09 5.34 19.51
C GLN A 158 -14.42 5.66 20.17
N SER A 159 -14.42 6.63 21.07
CA SER A 159 -15.61 7.10 21.75
C SER A 159 -16.47 7.98 20.86
N ASP A 160 -17.77 8.00 21.13
CA ASP A 160 -18.72 8.92 20.55
C ASP A 160 -18.41 10.36 21.00
N ALA A 161 -18.35 11.30 20.08
CA ALA A 161 -17.99 12.69 20.34
C ALA A 161 -18.87 13.40 21.39
N MET A 162 -20.15 13.05 21.46
CA MET A 162 -21.10 13.64 22.42
C MET A 162 -21.17 12.89 23.76
N ILE A 163 -20.84 11.61 23.76
CA ILE A 163 -21.02 10.73 24.89
C ILE A 163 -19.67 10.22 25.44
N GLY A 164 -18.62 10.39 24.65
CA GLY A 164 -17.27 9.90 24.96
C GLY A 164 -16.79 10.31 26.34
N TRP A 165 -16.87 11.61 26.67
CA TRP A 165 -16.51 12.13 27.99
C TRP A 165 -17.24 11.41 29.13
N LYS A 166 -18.52 11.12 29.02
CA LYS A 166 -19.31 10.42 30.03
C LYS A 166 -18.86 8.97 30.21
N ARG A 167 -18.39 8.34 29.13
CA ARG A 167 -17.93 6.94 29.13
C ARG A 167 -16.48 6.78 29.56
N THR A 168 -15.63 7.74 29.27
CA THR A 168 -14.17 7.65 29.39
C THR A 168 -13.57 8.17 30.70
N LYS A 169 -14.34 8.77 31.55
CA LYS A 169 -14.06 9.12 32.96
C LYS A 169 -12.60 9.49 33.29
N PRO A 170 -12.27 10.70 33.42
CA PRO A 170 -12.80 11.98 32.97
C PRO A 170 -12.16 12.47 31.65
N SER A 171 -11.52 11.59 30.91
CA SER A 171 -10.87 11.88 29.63
C SER A 171 -11.58 11.15 28.49
N TYR A 172 -11.20 11.45 27.25
CA TYR A 172 -11.64 10.69 26.07
C TYR A 172 -10.82 9.42 25.83
N GLU A 173 -9.99 9.05 26.78
CA GLU A 173 -9.15 7.85 26.71
C GLU A 173 -9.93 6.64 27.20
N GLU A 174 -9.88 5.57 26.45
CA GLU A 174 -10.42 4.26 26.79
C GLU A 174 -9.28 3.28 27.04
N GLU A 175 -9.58 2.19 27.72
CA GLU A 175 -8.60 1.13 27.90
C GLU A 175 -8.17 0.54 26.56
N TYR A 176 -6.87 0.47 26.36
CA TYR A 176 -6.30 -0.15 25.17
C TYR A 176 -6.48 -1.65 25.21
N LYS A 177 -6.84 -2.22 24.08
CA LYS A 177 -6.90 -3.67 23.89
C LYS A 177 -5.63 -4.15 23.22
N ALA A 178 -4.72 -4.74 24.00
CA ALA A 178 -3.57 -5.45 23.48
C ALA A 178 -4.01 -6.77 22.84
N ASP A 179 -3.29 -7.18 21.79
CA ASP A 179 -3.48 -8.45 21.10
C ASP A 179 -4.93 -8.72 20.65
N ALA A 180 -5.65 -7.65 20.31
CA ALA A 180 -7.02 -7.78 19.81
C ALA A 180 -7.00 -8.35 18.37
N PRO A 181 -7.90 -9.32 18.05
CA PRO A 181 -8.04 -9.80 16.68
C PRO A 181 -8.46 -8.68 15.72
N MET A 182 -8.04 -8.77 14.46
CA MET A 182 -8.35 -7.77 13.42
C MET A 182 -9.84 -7.56 13.15
N ASN A 183 -10.68 -8.55 13.45
CA ASN A 183 -12.13 -8.51 13.21
C ASN A 183 -12.96 -8.04 14.41
N VAL A 184 -12.31 -7.56 15.48
CA VAL A 184 -13.01 -7.03 16.66
C VAL A 184 -13.76 -5.76 16.29
N ARG A 185 -14.99 -5.65 16.72
CA ARG A 185 -15.80 -4.43 16.59
C ARG A 185 -15.73 -3.59 17.85
N SER A 186 -15.68 -2.28 17.67
CA SER A 186 -15.78 -1.35 18.79
C SER A 186 -17.13 -1.49 19.47
N GLN A 187 -17.13 -1.57 20.80
CA GLN A 187 -18.36 -1.56 21.60
C GLN A 187 -19.09 -0.21 21.57
N TYR A 188 -18.44 0.86 21.11
CA TYR A 188 -19.00 2.21 21.06
C TYR A 188 -19.49 2.59 19.64
N GLY A 189 -19.35 1.74 18.66
CA GLY A 189 -19.94 1.87 17.33
C GLY A 189 -19.11 2.60 16.27
N HIS A 190 -18.16 3.47 16.64
CA HIS A 190 -17.42 4.28 15.69
C HIS A 190 -16.11 3.65 15.16
N GLY A 191 -15.66 2.55 15.73
CA GLY A 191 -14.40 1.91 15.36
C GLY A 191 -13.30 2.08 16.38
N TYR A 192 -12.06 2.03 15.93
CA TYR A 192 -10.88 2.09 16.77
C TYR A 192 -9.91 3.13 16.26
N THR A 193 -9.18 3.74 17.19
CA THR A 193 -7.97 4.48 16.90
C THR A 193 -6.79 3.56 17.14
N SER A 194 -5.93 3.38 16.16
CA SER A 194 -4.73 2.59 16.32
C SER A 194 -3.69 3.38 17.11
N VAL A 195 -3.21 2.79 18.20
CA VAL A 195 -2.18 3.39 19.05
C VAL A 195 -0.79 2.90 18.67
N SER A 196 -0.70 1.74 18.04
CA SER A 196 0.56 1.18 17.55
C SER A 196 1.26 2.04 16.51
N TYR A 197 0.56 3.02 15.97
CA TYR A 197 1.09 3.99 15.01
C TYR A 197 1.76 5.22 15.62
N THR A 198 1.96 5.31 16.92
CA THR A 198 2.61 6.48 17.51
C THR A 198 4.00 6.78 16.95
N HIS A 199 4.72 5.76 16.51
CA HIS A 199 5.99 5.93 15.81
C HIS A 199 5.83 6.18 14.31
N LEU A 200 4.80 5.64 13.68
CA LEU A 200 4.50 5.80 12.26
C LEU A 200 3.82 7.14 11.97
N ARG A 201 2.96 7.64 12.85
CA ARG A 201 2.32 8.96 12.71
C ARG A 201 3.31 10.12 12.60
N ALA A 202 4.44 10.02 13.25
CA ALA A 202 5.48 11.05 13.14
C ALA A 202 6.08 11.11 11.71
N HIS A 203 5.98 10.05 10.95
CA HIS A 203 6.44 9.98 9.56
C HIS A 203 5.33 10.28 8.54
N GLU A 204 4.09 9.88 8.80
CA GLU A 204 2.97 10.08 7.88
C GLU A 204 2.55 11.54 7.75
N THR A 205 2.56 12.30 8.83
CA THR A 205 2.19 13.73 8.80
C THR A 205 3.17 14.60 8.03
N SER A 206 4.40 14.16 7.83
CA SER A 206 5.40 14.87 7.03
C SER A 206 5.32 14.55 5.53
N LEU A 207 4.68 13.46 5.13
CA LEU A 207 4.56 13.02 3.74
C LEU A 207 3.31 13.54 3.03
N HIS A 208 2.28 13.93 3.78
CA HIS A 208 1.02 14.44 3.22
C HIS A 208 0.98 15.96 3.02
N LEU A 209 2.05 16.66 3.34
CA LEU A 209 2.13 18.12 3.25
C LEU A 209 3.04 18.62 2.11
N VAL A 210 3.31 17.77 1.13
CA VAL A 210 4.06 18.18 -0.07
C VAL A 210 3.22 17.96 -1.32
#